data_6d22b798932f9617f7482730cbac792e
#
_entry.id   6d22b798932f9617f7482730cbac792e
#
_cell.length_a   1.000
_cell.length_b   1.000
_cell.length_c   1.000
_cell.angle_alpha   90.00
_cell.angle_beta   90.00
_cell.angle_gamma   90.00
#
_symmetry.space_group_name_H-M   'P 1'
#
loop_
_entity.id
_entity.type
_entity.pdbx_description
1 polymer ?
#
loop_
_entity_poly.entity_id
_entity_poly.type
_entity_poly.pdbx_seq_one_letter_code
_entity_poly.pdbx_strand_id
1 'polypeptide(L)'
;MLQYRDKSGDAGRRLREAQELAALCRAFAVPLIINDDVELARASGAAGVHLGEDDEAIGDARAALGSGAIIGVSCYDSLQRAQDAAAAGADYLAFGAFFLSTTKPGARHATPDLLRDARGIDLPLVAIGGITHENGGSLIAAGADYLAIVSGVFGASDIRAAARRYVELFGTDRSGSNPIKQ
;
A
#
# COMPACT_ATOMS: atom_id res chain seq x y z
N MET A 1 -6.42 2.71 4.60
CA MET A 1 -5.11 2.30 5.16
C MET A 1 -4.13 3.44 5.04
N LEU A 2 -3.19 3.60 5.98
CA LEU A 2 -2.10 4.57 5.96
C LEU A 2 -0.77 3.82 5.95
N GLN A 3 0.20 4.25 5.11
CA GLN A 3 1.56 3.69 5.13
C GLN A 3 2.54 4.73 5.68
N TYR A 4 3.34 4.34 6.69
CA TYR A 4 4.44 5.14 7.20
C TYR A 4 5.75 4.69 6.55
N ARG A 5 6.45 5.64 5.92
CA ARG A 5 7.74 5.42 5.27
C ARG A 5 8.71 6.54 5.61
N ASP A 6 9.68 6.25 6.45
CA ASP A 6 10.84 7.09 6.75
C ASP A 6 12.12 6.30 6.52
N LYS A 7 13.00 6.79 5.66
CA LYS A 7 14.30 6.20 5.31
C LYS A 7 15.47 6.85 6.05
N SER A 8 15.19 7.68 7.07
CA SER A 8 16.25 8.25 7.91
C SER A 8 16.85 7.19 8.84
N GLY A 9 18.06 7.45 9.32
CA GLY A 9 18.73 6.59 10.30
C GLY A 9 18.30 6.83 11.77
N ASP A 10 17.33 7.74 12.04
CA ASP A 10 16.88 8.06 13.40
C ASP A 10 15.83 7.05 13.89
N ALA A 11 16.30 5.92 14.42
CA ALA A 11 15.45 4.86 14.93
C ALA A 11 14.52 5.33 16.07
N GLY A 12 15.01 6.23 16.94
CA GLY A 12 14.21 6.74 18.05
C GLY A 12 13.05 7.61 17.59
N ARG A 13 13.28 8.50 16.63
CA ARG A 13 12.22 9.31 16.00
C ARG A 13 11.22 8.41 15.27
N ARG A 14 11.69 7.49 14.43
CA ARG A 14 10.86 6.55 13.68
C ARG A 14 9.91 5.76 14.58
N LEU A 15 10.40 5.27 15.70
CA LEU A 15 9.58 4.52 16.66
C LEU A 15 8.50 5.41 17.30
N ARG A 16 8.85 6.62 17.76
CA ARG A 16 7.86 7.54 18.34
C ARG A 16 6.77 7.92 17.36
N GLU A 17 7.15 8.33 16.13
CA GLU A 17 6.21 8.71 15.08
C GLU A 17 5.30 7.52 14.70
N ALA A 18 5.85 6.32 14.55
CA ALA A 18 5.08 5.12 14.24
C ALA A 18 4.09 4.76 15.36
N GLN A 19 4.47 4.89 16.64
CA GLN A 19 3.58 4.66 17.78
C GLN A 19 2.44 5.69 17.86
N GLU A 20 2.74 6.97 17.65
CA GLU A 20 1.72 8.03 17.60
C GLU A 20 0.73 7.82 16.45
N LEU A 21 1.25 7.48 15.27
CA LEU A 21 0.42 7.15 14.12
C LEU A 21 -0.42 5.89 14.36
N ALA A 22 0.13 4.85 14.99
CA ALA A 22 -0.61 3.64 15.30
C ALA A 22 -1.77 3.91 16.27
N ALA A 23 -1.55 4.75 17.28
CA ALA A 23 -2.61 5.17 18.21
C ALA A 23 -3.71 5.96 17.49
N LEU A 24 -3.32 6.93 16.66
CA LEU A 24 -4.25 7.73 15.87
C LEU A 24 -5.05 6.86 14.88
N CYS A 25 -4.38 6.00 14.14
CA CYS A 25 -5.01 5.11 13.16
C CYS A 25 -6.03 4.17 13.81
N ARG A 26 -5.72 3.62 14.99
CA ARG A 26 -6.68 2.80 15.76
C ARG A 26 -7.94 3.57 16.15
N ALA A 27 -7.79 4.84 16.58
CA ALA A 27 -8.93 5.67 16.95
C ALA A 27 -9.91 5.92 15.79
N PHE A 28 -9.43 5.81 14.54
CA PHE A 28 -10.23 5.99 13.34
C PHE A 28 -10.48 4.69 12.56
N ALA A 29 -10.18 3.53 13.14
CA ALA A 29 -10.28 2.23 12.47
C ALA A 29 -9.55 2.17 11.10
N VAL A 30 -8.39 2.83 11.00
CA VAL A 30 -7.53 2.84 9.80
C VAL A 30 -6.32 1.96 10.07
N PRO A 31 -6.05 0.90 9.28
CA PRO A 31 -4.83 0.12 9.44
C PRO A 31 -3.58 0.97 9.15
N LEU A 32 -2.60 0.97 10.08
CA LEU A 32 -1.27 1.51 9.84
C LEU A 32 -0.36 0.41 9.31
N ILE A 33 0.32 0.66 8.20
CA ILE A 33 1.31 -0.22 7.59
C ILE A 33 2.69 0.43 7.66
N ILE A 34 3.69 -0.29 8.13
CA ILE A 34 5.09 0.16 8.12
C ILE A 34 5.76 -0.29 6.84
N ASN A 35 6.53 0.59 6.20
CA ASN A 35 7.28 0.24 5.00
C ASN A 35 8.59 -0.46 5.36
N ASP A 36 8.84 -1.65 4.83
CA ASP A 36 10.03 -2.50 4.89
C ASP A 36 10.39 -3.07 6.30
N ASP A 37 10.20 -2.33 7.37
CA ASP A 37 10.76 -2.60 8.70
C ASP A 37 9.78 -3.39 9.58
N VAL A 38 9.96 -4.71 9.64
CA VAL A 38 9.13 -5.65 10.41
C VAL A 38 9.26 -5.40 11.93
N GLU A 39 10.46 -5.10 12.42
CA GLU A 39 10.68 -4.82 13.84
C GLU A 39 10.02 -3.52 14.27
N LEU A 40 10.06 -2.49 13.44
CA LEU A 40 9.34 -1.24 13.70
C LEU A 40 7.82 -1.47 13.70
N ALA A 41 7.30 -2.30 12.78
CA ALA A 41 5.88 -2.65 12.74
C ALA A 41 5.45 -3.33 14.04
N ARG A 42 6.24 -4.30 14.53
CA ARG A 42 6.02 -4.99 15.79
C ARG A 42 6.10 -4.04 16.99
N ALA A 43 7.16 -3.24 17.08
CA ALA A 43 7.42 -2.35 18.22
C ALA A 43 6.45 -1.16 18.32
N SER A 44 5.89 -0.71 17.20
CA SER A 44 4.89 0.36 17.17
C SER A 44 3.46 -0.11 17.37
N GLY A 45 3.20 -1.42 17.25
CA GLY A 45 1.84 -1.96 17.24
C GLY A 45 1.06 -1.56 15.99
N ALA A 46 1.75 -1.42 14.85
CA ALA A 46 1.13 -1.23 13.55
C ALA A 46 0.30 -2.47 13.15
N ALA A 47 -0.62 -2.29 12.20
CA ALA A 47 -1.46 -3.37 11.70
C ALA A 47 -0.70 -4.34 10.78
N GLY A 48 0.46 -3.92 10.25
CA GLY A 48 1.25 -4.75 9.36
C GLY A 48 2.42 -4.04 8.70
N VAL A 49 2.95 -4.68 7.67
CA VAL A 49 4.16 -4.24 6.95
C VAL A 49 3.94 -4.30 5.44
N HIS A 50 4.64 -3.45 4.70
CA HIS A 50 4.73 -3.51 3.24
C HIS A 50 6.17 -3.81 2.83
N LEU A 51 6.40 -4.89 2.10
CA LEU A 51 7.71 -5.43 1.74
C LEU A 51 8.04 -5.18 0.26
N GLY A 52 9.29 -4.83 0.00
CA GLY A 52 9.87 -4.71 -1.34
C GLY A 52 10.57 -6.00 -1.80
N GLU A 53 11.46 -5.86 -2.78
CA GLU A 53 12.16 -6.99 -3.41
C GLU A 53 13.31 -7.50 -2.56
N ASP A 54 13.99 -6.58 -1.86
CA ASP A 54 15.20 -6.84 -1.08
C ASP A 54 14.92 -6.90 0.42
N ASP A 55 13.63 -6.88 0.82
CA ASP A 55 13.22 -6.87 2.21
C ASP A 55 13.05 -8.29 2.77
N GLU A 56 12.66 -8.40 4.03
CA GLU A 56 12.45 -9.66 4.74
C GLU A 56 11.43 -10.56 4.02
N ALA A 57 11.62 -11.86 4.09
CA ALA A 57 10.70 -12.81 3.48
C ALA A 57 9.30 -12.75 4.13
N ILE A 58 8.25 -12.92 3.34
CA ILE A 58 6.84 -12.86 3.79
C ILE A 58 6.59 -13.81 4.97
N GLY A 59 7.17 -15.03 4.92
CA GLY A 59 7.03 -16.02 5.97
C GLY A 59 7.64 -15.59 7.31
N ASP A 60 8.80 -14.95 7.27
CA ASP A 60 9.49 -14.46 8.46
C ASP A 60 8.74 -13.25 9.05
N ALA A 61 8.29 -12.32 8.21
CA ALA A 61 7.44 -11.22 8.62
C ALA A 61 6.12 -11.71 9.26
N ARG A 62 5.52 -12.76 8.69
CA ARG A 62 4.31 -13.39 9.24
C ARG A 62 4.59 -14.04 10.60
N ALA A 63 5.72 -14.72 10.75
CA ALA A 63 6.12 -15.34 12.02
C ALA A 63 6.36 -14.28 13.12
N ALA A 64 6.99 -13.14 12.76
CA ALA A 64 7.30 -12.06 13.70
C ALA A 64 6.06 -11.23 14.12
N LEU A 65 5.10 -11.02 13.21
CA LEU A 65 3.94 -10.14 13.43
C LEU A 65 2.66 -10.90 13.79
N GLY A 66 2.62 -12.22 13.55
CA GLY A 66 1.45 -13.06 13.80
C GLY A 66 0.48 -13.17 12.63
N SER A 67 -0.46 -14.12 12.74
CA SER A 67 -1.42 -14.47 11.66
C SER A 67 -2.42 -13.34 11.33
N GLY A 68 -2.67 -12.41 12.23
CA GLY A 68 -3.57 -11.28 12.03
C GLY A 68 -2.94 -10.07 11.36
N ALA A 69 -1.61 -10.05 11.20
CA ALA A 69 -0.93 -8.92 10.56
C ALA A 69 -1.26 -8.80 9.07
N ILE A 70 -1.24 -7.58 8.56
CA ILE A 70 -1.41 -7.30 7.12
C ILE A 70 -0.04 -7.23 6.48
N ILE A 71 0.25 -8.11 5.52
CA ILE A 71 1.51 -8.11 4.76
C ILE A 71 1.22 -7.75 3.30
N GLY A 72 1.67 -6.58 2.89
CA GLY A 72 1.61 -6.16 1.49
C GLY A 72 2.95 -6.34 0.78
N VAL A 73 2.91 -6.56 -0.52
CA VAL A 73 4.13 -6.78 -1.31
C VAL A 73 4.15 -5.92 -2.57
N SER A 74 5.32 -5.27 -2.81
CA SER A 74 5.62 -4.60 -4.07
C SER A 74 5.91 -5.62 -5.16
N CYS A 75 5.06 -5.66 -6.19
CA CYS A 75 5.22 -6.54 -7.35
C CYS A 75 5.75 -5.81 -8.58
N TYR A 76 5.90 -4.50 -8.51
CA TYR A 76 6.41 -3.64 -9.60
C TYR A 76 5.61 -3.84 -10.90
N ASP A 77 6.23 -4.38 -11.94
CA ASP A 77 5.65 -4.70 -13.25
C ASP A 77 5.59 -6.22 -13.52
N SER A 78 5.69 -7.07 -12.47
CA SER A 78 5.83 -8.51 -12.58
C SER A 78 4.60 -9.27 -12.06
N LEU A 79 3.88 -9.93 -12.96
CA LEU A 79 2.79 -10.86 -12.62
C LEU A 79 3.33 -12.09 -11.88
N GLN A 80 4.50 -12.61 -12.29
CA GLN A 80 5.12 -13.76 -11.62
C GLN A 80 5.40 -13.46 -10.15
N ARG A 81 6.00 -12.28 -9.85
CA ARG A 81 6.24 -11.87 -8.47
C ARG A 81 4.95 -11.76 -7.66
N ALA A 82 3.86 -11.33 -8.27
CA ALA A 82 2.56 -11.27 -7.61
C ALA A 82 2.02 -12.66 -7.27
N GLN A 83 2.17 -13.63 -8.17
CA GLN A 83 1.80 -15.03 -7.94
C GLN A 83 2.64 -15.67 -6.82
N ASP A 84 3.95 -15.44 -6.84
CA ASP A 84 4.86 -15.93 -5.81
C ASP A 84 4.54 -15.33 -4.44
N ALA A 85 4.27 -14.02 -4.38
CA ALA A 85 3.88 -13.33 -3.15
C ALA A 85 2.54 -13.84 -2.60
N ALA A 86 1.56 -14.08 -3.46
CA ALA A 86 0.28 -14.65 -3.06
C ALA A 86 0.45 -16.07 -2.49
N ALA A 87 1.25 -16.91 -3.15
CA ALA A 87 1.56 -18.25 -2.68
C ALA A 87 2.33 -18.25 -1.34
N ALA A 88 3.15 -17.22 -1.09
CA ALA A 88 3.87 -17.02 0.17
C ALA A 88 3.01 -16.42 1.30
N GLY A 89 1.75 -16.04 1.04
CA GLY A 89 0.81 -15.57 2.05
C GLY A 89 0.76 -14.05 2.23
N ALA A 90 1.01 -13.27 1.16
CA ALA A 90 0.71 -11.85 1.13
C ALA A 90 -0.80 -11.60 1.29
N ASP A 91 -1.16 -10.43 1.84
CA ASP A 91 -2.55 -10.01 2.02
C ASP A 91 -3.01 -8.99 0.96
N TYR A 92 -2.08 -8.32 0.27
CA TYR A 92 -2.34 -7.48 -0.90
C TYR A 92 -1.09 -7.32 -1.76
N LEU A 93 -1.29 -6.98 -3.03
CA LEU A 93 -0.25 -6.86 -4.05
C LEU A 93 -0.23 -5.44 -4.61
N ALA A 94 0.96 -4.80 -4.66
CA ALA A 94 1.11 -3.45 -5.18
C ALA A 94 1.89 -3.44 -6.49
N PHE A 95 1.28 -2.89 -7.54
CA PHE A 95 1.86 -2.73 -8.87
C PHE A 95 2.17 -1.27 -9.17
N GLY A 96 3.24 -1.01 -9.90
CA GLY A 96 3.67 0.33 -10.31
C GLY A 96 5.14 0.37 -10.76
N ALA A 97 5.62 1.51 -11.25
CA ALA A 97 4.84 2.75 -11.32
C ALA A 97 3.99 2.79 -12.59
N PHE A 98 2.74 3.23 -12.50
CA PHE A 98 1.86 3.34 -13.67
C PHE A 98 2.11 4.63 -14.48
N PHE A 99 2.47 5.71 -13.81
CA PHE A 99 2.75 6.99 -14.44
C PHE A 99 4.10 7.53 -14.00
N LEU A 100 4.71 8.35 -14.83
CA LEU A 100 5.97 9.02 -14.49
C LEU A 100 5.80 9.84 -13.22
N SER A 101 6.74 9.71 -12.31
CA SER A 101 6.76 10.42 -11.05
C SER A 101 8.10 11.12 -10.87
N THR A 102 8.08 12.36 -10.39
CA THR A 102 9.28 13.11 -10.01
C THR A 102 10.02 12.48 -8.83
N THR A 103 9.34 11.59 -8.08
CA THR A 103 9.88 10.98 -6.84
C THR A 103 10.84 9.81 -7.12
N LYS A 104 10.67 9.09 -8.25
CA LYS A 104 11.55 7.97 -8.64
C LYS A 104 11.72 7.96 -10.17
N PRO A 105 12.62 8.78 -10.74
CA PRO A 105 13.00 8.68 -12.15
C PRO A 105 13.66 7.32 -12.39
N GLY A 106 13.23 6.59 -13.43
CA GLY A 106 13.77 5.24 -13.75
C GLY A 106 13.05 4.07 -13.06
N ALA A 107 11.89 4.28 -12.43
CA ALA A 107 11.06 3.18 -11.96
C ALA A 107 10.60 2.27 -13.11
N ARG A 108 10.47 0.96 -12.84
CA ARG A 108 9.82 0.01 -13.76
C ARG A 108 8.39 0.50 -14.05
N HIS A 109 7.94 0.34 -15.30
CA HIS A 109 6.63 0.83 -15.72
C HIS A 109 5.63 -0.32 -15.82
N ALA A 110 4.62 -0.27 -14.95
CA ALA A 110 3.46 -1.13 -15.07
C ALA A 110 2.44 -0.56 -16.07
N THR A 111 1.70 -1.44 -16.75
CA THR A 111 0.59 -1.05 -17.62
C THR A 111 -0.76 -1.48 -17.04
N PRO A 112 -1.88 -0.84 -17.41
CA PRO A 112 -3.21 -1.26 -16.93
C PRO A 112 -3.55 -2.72 -17.26
N ASP A 113 -2.95 -3.32 -18.30
CA ASP A 113 -3.13 -4.73 -18.64
C ASP A 113 -2.63 -5.65 -17.54
N LEU A 114 -1.54 -5.28 -16.86
CA LEU A 114 -1.01 -6.04 -15.73
C LEU A 114 -2.05 -6.19 -14.59
N LEU A 115 -2.86 -5.15 -14.32
CA LEU A 115 -3.95 -5.25 -13.34
C LEU A 115 -5.05 -6.21 -13.81
N ARG A 116 -5.36 -6.22 -15.11
CA ARG A 116 -6.36 -7.16 -15.70
C ARG A 116 -5.87 -8.59 -15.59
N ASP A 117 -4.60 -8.84 -15.90
CA ASP A 117 -3.98 -10.16 -15.83
C ASP A 117 -3.87 -10.66 -14.37
N ALA A 118 -3.61 -9.74 -13.43
CA ALA A 118 -3.51 -10.06 -12.01
C ALA A 118 -4.87 -10.35 -11.33
N ARG A 119 -6.00 -10.08 -11.97
CA ARG A 119 -7.34 -10.35 -11.40
C ARG A 119 -7.61 -11.83 -11.08
N GLY A 120 -6.87 -12.74 -11.71
CA GLY A 120 -6.94 -14.16 -11.39
C GLY A 120 -6.26 -14.53 -10.07
N ILE A 121 -5.53 -13.59 -9.47
CA ILE A 121 -4.97 -13.72 -8.12
C ILE A 121 -6.02 -13.18 -7.16
N ASP A 122 -6.62 -14.02 -6.34
CA ASP A 122 -7.71 -13.64 -5.42
C ASP A 122 -7.18 -12.86 -4.20
N LEU A 123 -6.50 -11.72 -4.48
CA LEU A 123 -5.98 -10.77 -3.51
C LEU A 123 -6.24 -9.33 -3.95
N PRO A 124 -6.41 -8.39 -3.02
CA PRO A 124 -6.55 -6.97 -3.32
C PRO A 124 -5.36 -6.41 -4.09
N LEU A 125 -5.64 -5.67 -5.18
CA LEU A 125 -4.64 -5.06 -6.04
C LEU A 125 -4.52 -3.56 -5.75
N VAL A 126 -3.30 -3.11 -5.48
CA VAL A 126 -2.98 -1.70 -5.23
C VAL A 126 -2.20 -1.15 -6.42
N ALA A 127 -2.66 -0.04 -6.99
CA ALA A 127 -1.91 0.70 -8.00
C ALA A 127 -1.15 1.87 -7.37
N ILE A 128 0.13 2.05 -7.76
CA ILE A 128 1.00 3.11 -7.24
C ILE A 128 1.82 3.77 -8.38
N GLY A 129 2.24 4.99 -8.16
CA GLY A 129 3.19 5.74 -9.00
C GLY A 129 2.54 6.74 -9.92
N GLY A 130 2.77 8.04 -9.65
CA GLY A 130 2.30 9.17 -10.46
C GLY A 130 0.80 9.31 -10.60
N ILE A 131 0.02 8.72 -9.68
CA ILE A 131 -1.44 8.71 -9.76
C ILE A 131 -2.01 10.04 -9.32
N THR A 132 -2.91 10.58 -10.15
CA THR A 132 -3.69 11.79 -9.89
C THR A 132 -5.19 11.46 -9.95
N HIS A 133 -6.04 12.42 -9.56
CA HIS A 133 -7.49 12.20 -9.65
C HIS A 133 -8.00 12.19 -11.10
N GLU A 134 -7.22 12.71 -12.07
CA GLU A 134 -7.56 12.63 -13.48
C GLU A 134 -7.24 11.29 -14.11
N ASN A 135 -6.18 10.61 -13.63
CA ASN A 135 -5.72 9.35 -14.24
C ASN A 135 -6.08 8.09 -13.44
N GLY A 136 -6.38 8.22 -12.14
CA GLY A 136 -6.65 7.08 -11.25
C GLY A 136 -7.86 6.24 -11.65
N GLY A 137 -8.89 6.86 -12.25
CA GLY A 137 -10.10 6.17 -12.69
C GLY A 137 -9.83 5.06 -13.71
N SER A 138 -8.84 5.23 -14.58
CA SER A 138 -8.44 4.22 -15.56
C SER A 138 -7.85 2.96 -14.91
N LEU A 139 -7.15 3.11 -13.80
CA LEU A 139 -6.56 2.00 -13.04
C LEU A 139 -7.63 1.22 -12.26
N ILE A 140 -8.62 1.94 -11.69
CA ILE A 140 -9.79 1.32 -11.05
C ILE A 140 -10.58 0.50 -12.07
N ALA A 141 -10.82 1.05 -13.25
CA ALA A 141 -11.48 0.33 -14.35
C ALA A 141 -10.67 -0.89 -14.83
N ALA A 142 -9.34 -0.84 -14.74
CA ALA A 142 -8.47 -1.96 -15.06
C ALA A 142 -8.44 -3.05 -13.96
N GLY A 143 -8.88 -2.74 -12.74
CA GLY A 143 -8.99 -3.71 -11.66
C GLY A 143 -8.25 -3.39 -10.37
N ALA A 144 -7.73 -2.17 -10.23
CA ALA A 144 -7.18 -1.75 -8.94
C ALA A 144 -8.30 -1.63 -7.89
N ASP A 145 -8.10 -2.27 -6.73
CA ASP A 145 -8.96 -2.14 -5.57
C ASP A 145 -8.60 -0.94 -4.72
N TYR A 146 -7.33 -0.52 -4.77
CA TYR A 146 -6.79 0.63 -4.05
C TYR A 146 -5.86 1.46 -4.94
N LEU A 147 -5.81 2.76 -4.64
CA LEU A 147 -4.82 3.68 -5.20
C LEU A 147 -3.89 4.16 -4.08
N ALA A 148 -2.58 3.96 -4.22
CA ALA A 148 -1.59 4.47 -3.28
C ALA A 148 -1.12 5.86 -3.73
N ILE A 149 -1.48 6.88 -2.94
CA ILE A 149 -1.26 8.28 -3.25
C ILE A 149 -0.36 8.93 -2.18
N VAL A 150 0.66 9.65 -2.60
CA VAL A 150 1.54 10.41 -1.70
C VAL A 150 1.37 11.90 -1.95
N SER A 151 2.04 12.45 -2.96
CA SER A 151 2.06 13.90 -3.22
C SER A 151 0.69 14.47 -3.56
N GLY A 152 -0.16 13.72 -4.24
CA GLY A 152 -1.52 14.14 -4.59
C GLY A 152 -2.45 14.37 -3.40
N VAL A 153 -2.10 13.81 -2.22
CA VAL A 153 -2.82 14.02 -0.97
C VAL A 153 -2.01 14.88 -0.01
N PHE A 154 -0.81 14.46 0.36
CA PHE A 154 -0.02 15.13 1.40
C PHE A 154 0.68 16.41 0.92
N GLY A 155 0.80 16.63 -0.38
CA GLY A 155 1.27 17.89 -0.97
C GLY A 155 0.18 18.96 -1.19
N ALA A 156 -1.09 18.61 -0.94
CA ALA A 156 -2.20 19.54 -1.10
C ALA A 156 -2.35 20.47 0.10
N SER A 157 -2.82 21.69 -0.13
CA SER A 157 -3.13 22.66 0.93
C SER A 157 -4.29 22.20 1.82
N ASP A 158 -5.26 21.49 1.25
CA ASP A 158 -6.35 20.81 1.98
C ASP A 158 -6.26 19.30 1.73
N ILE A 159 -5.57 18.61 2.65
CA ILE A 159 -5.34 17.16 2.61
C ILE A 159 -6.67 16.40 2.61
N ARG A 160 -7.66 16.86 3.39
CA ARG A 160 -8.97 16.20 3.50
C ARG A 160 -9.74 16.29 2.19
N ALA A 161 -9.82 17.46 1.59
CA ALA A 161 -10.48 17.64 0.31
C ALA A 161 -9.78 16.86 -0.81
N ALA A 162 -8.43 16.83 -0.80
CA ALA A 162 -7.66 16.05 -1.75
C ALA A 162 -7.96 14.54 -1.61
N ALA A 163 -7.94 14.01 -0.40
CA ALA A 163 -8.25 12.59 -0.16
C ALA A 163 -9.68 12.21 -0.60
N ARG A 164 -10.67 13.08 -0.34
CA ARG A 164 -12.07 12.85 -0.78
C ARG A 164 -12.19 12.72 -2.28
N ARG A 165 -11.51 13.55 -3.07
CA ARG A 165 -11.53 13.46 -4.54
C ARG A 165 -11.05 12.09 -5.06
N TYR A 166 -10.07 11.46 -4.40
CA TYR A 166 -9.65 10.10 -4.76
C TYR A 166 -10.68 9.05 -4.36
N VAL A 167 -11.36 9.22 -3.23
CA VAL A 167 -12.45 8.31 -2.82
C VAL A 167 -13.61 8.35 -3.81
N GLU A 168 -13.96 9.53 -4.34
CA GLU A 168 -15.02 9.73 -5.32
C GLU A 168 -14.78 8.95 -6.63
N LEU A 169 -13.51 8.67 -6.99
CA LEU A 169 -13.18 7.86 -8.16
C LEU A 169 -13.71 6.42 -8.09
N PHE A 170 -13.91 5.88 -6.89
CA PHE A 170 -14.41 4.52 -6.68
C PHE A 170 -15.95 4.41 -6.80
N GLY A 171 -16.67 5.53 -6.97
CA GLY A 171 -18.13 5.57 -6.98
C GLY A 171 -18.75 5.36 -5.60
N THR A 172 -20.07 5.58 -5.51
CA THR A 172 -20.81 5.47 -4.24
C THR A 172 -21.12 4.01 -3.83
N ASP A 173 -20.95 3.04 -4.72
CA ASP A 173 -21.37 1.65 -4.51
C ASP A 173 -20.39 0.78 -3.69
N ARG A 174 -19.19 1.28 -3.38
CA ARG A 174 -18.20 0.55 -2.56
C ARG A 174 -18.19 0.98 -1.08
N SER A 175 -19.29 1.52 -0.57
CA SER A 175 -19.42 1.82 0.85
C SER A 175 -19.54 0.52 1.65
N GLY A 176 -18.45 0.01 2.21
CA GLY A 176 -18.55 -0.92 3.33
C GLY A 176 -17.71 -2.18 3.35
N SER A 177 -16.98 -2.55 2.32
CA SER A 177 -16.07 -3.70 2.42
C SER A 177 -14.62 -3.26 2.26
N ASN A 178 -13.86 -3.28 3.36
CA ASN A 178 -12.40 -3.30 3.29
C ASN A 178 -11.99 -4.74 2.90
N PRO A 179 -11.54 -5.01 1.66
CA PRO A 179 -11.20 -6.38 1.25
C PRO A 179 -9.90 -6.88 1.86
N ILE A 180 -9.13 -6.01 2.52
CA ILE A 180 -7.93 -6.41 3.27
C ILE A 180 -8.36 -6.71 4.70
N LYS A 181 -8.37 -7.97 5.08
CA LYS A 181 -8.75 -8.59 6.37
C LYS A 181 -9.49 -7.67 7.36
N GLN A 182 -10.75 -7.98 7.63
CA GLN A 182 -11.42 -7.60 8.88
C GLN A 182 -10.97 -8.54 9.99
#